data_3fc2064673d5439ee380963d74043088
#
_entry.id   3fc2064673d5439ee380963d74043088
#
_cell.length_a   1.000
_cell.length_b   1.000
_cell.length_c   1.000
_cell.angle_alpha   90.00
_cell.angle_beta   90.00
_cell.angle_gamma   90.00
#
_symmetry.space_group_name_H-M   'P 1'
#
loop_
_entity.id
_entity.type
_entity.pdbx_description
1 polymer ?
#
loop_
_entity_poly.entity_id
_entity_poly.type
_entity_poly.pdbx_seq_one_letter_code
_entity_poly.pdbx_strand_id
1 'polypeptide(L)'
;MAMRLIIALFLLMASAVFAAGQARTPSHCIALAEDISGAAYLHRASYDVDVAPETVRIHYIAHASFLIRTAGGLNMVTDFTGFLGNAPMIPDVVTMNHAHETHWTAFPDPAIPHVLEGWGAFGEGIDHRLDLGEVLVRNVSTTIRSQWTGNETDGNSIFVFEVAGLCIGHLGHLHHEPNAEQYAAIGRLDVVMAAVDGGASLDLPTMMRVIGRLRSSIVIPMHWHGDFTLDAFLAGMRGQFEVVDVAGPALDVSLDRLPSRPTIMVLRPAWLRATPE
;
A
#
# COMPACT_ATOMS: atom_id res chain seq x y z
N MET A 1 56.63 -20.34 -22.95
CA MET A 1 55.64 -20.88 -22.04
C MET A 1 55.22 -19.84 -20.94
N ALA A 2 56.12 -19.07 -20.38
CA ALA A 2 55.81 -18.09 -19.31
C ALA A 2 54.85 -16.95 -19.70
N MET A 3 54.90 -16.43 -20.92
CA MET A 3 54.07 -15.31 -21.39
C MET A 3 52.58 -15.69 -21.56
N ARG A 4 52.26 -16.96 -21.85
CA ARG A 4 50.87 -17.44 -21.94
C ARG A 4 50.21 -17.65 -20.57
N LEU A 5 50.99 -17.95 -19.52
CA LEU A 5 50.50 -18.04 -18.15
C LEU A 5 50.16 -16.69 -17.54
N ILE A 6 50.89 -15.63 -17.90
CA ILE A 6 50.66 -14.28 -17.39
C ILE A 6 49.35 -13.71 -17.95
N ILE A 7 49.06 -13.93 -19.24
CA ILE A 7 47.78 -13.49 -19.87
C ILE A 7 46.57 -14.22 -19.30
N ALA A 8 46.70 -15.52 -18.97
CA ALA A 8 45.64 -16.30 -18.34
C ALA A 8 45.34 -15.81 -16.90
N LEU A 9 46.39 -15.40 -16.15
CA LEU A 9 46.23 -14.88 -14.80
C LEU A 9 45.55 -13.49 -14.77
N PHE A 10 45.85 -12.63 -15.76
CA PHE A 10 45.19 -11.31 -15.90
C PHE A 10 43.75 -11.42 -16.34
N LEU A 11 43.37 -12.39 -17.15
CA LEU A 11 41.98 -12.66 -17.53
C LEU A 11 41.17 -13.26 -16.38
N LEU A 12 41.77 -14.01 -15.45
CA LEU A 12 41.09 -14.49 -14.24
C LEU A 12 40.86 -13.36 -13.20
N MET A 13 41.76 -12.38 -13.13
CA MET A 13 41.57 -11.21 -12.21
C MET A 13 40.55 -10.23 -12.71
N ALA A 14 40.30 -10.10 -14.01
CA ALA A 14 39.29 -9.21 -14.58
C ALA A 14 37.86 -9.75 -14.41
N SER A 15 37.66 -11.04 -14.12
CA SER A 15 36.32 -11.62 -13.95
C SER A 15 35.76 -11.53 -12.53
N ALA A 16 36.54 -11.05 -11.56
CA ALA A 16 36.14 -10.98 -10.15
C ALA A 16 35.48 -9.67 -9.72
N VAL A 17 35.27 -8.72 -10.65
CA VAL A 17 34.80 -7.37 -10.29
C VAL A 17 33.30 -7.12 -10.52
N PHE A 18 32.54 -8.08 -11.02
CA PHE A 18 31.12 -7.88 -11.35
C PHE A 18 30.15 -8.80 -10.60
N ALA A 19 30.35 -9.02 -9.30
CA ALA A 19 29.33 -9.61 -8.45
C ALA A 19 29.20 -8.83 -7.14
N ALA A 20 29.21 -7.50 -7.20
CA ALA A 20 28.56 -6.70 -6.18
C ALA A 20 27.05 -6.75 -6.47
N GLY A 21 26.40 -7.82 -6.05
CA GLY A 21 24.95 -7.84 -5.98
C GLY A 21 24.52 -6.62 -5.19
N GLN A 22 23.67 -5.77 -5.77
CA GLN A 22 23.06 -4.67 -5.05
C GLN A 22 22.46 -5.26 -3.77
N ALA A 23 22.99 -4.86 -2.61
CA ALA A 23 22.44 -5.25 -1.33
C ALA A 23 21.02 -4.70 -1.28
N ARG A 24 20.03 -5.57 -1.48
CA ARG A 24 18.62 -5.17 -1.36
C ARG A 24 18.38 -4.72 0.07
N THR A 25 17.85 -3.51 0.26
CA THR A 25 17.37 -3.04 1.56
C THR A 25 16.40 -4.07 2.14
N PRO A 26 16.68 -4.69 3.31
CA PRO A 26 15.77 -5.67 3.89
C PRO A 26 14.42 -5.02 4.23
N SER A 27 13.32 -5.75 4.01
CA SER A 27 12.00 -5.32 4.46
C SER A 27 11.94 -5.35 5.99
N HIS A 28 11.73 -4.21 6.64
CA HIS A 28 11.54 -4.16 8.10
C HIS A 28 10.17 -4.68 8.51
N CYS A 29 9.20 -4.71 7.61
CA CYS A 29 7.86 -5.22 7.85
C CYS A 29 7.81 -6.76 7.93
N ILE A 30 8.76 -7.45 7.32
CA ILE A 30 8.85 -8.91 7.36
C ILE A 30 9.76 -9.37 8.53
N ALA A 31 10.73 -8.56 8.93
CA ALA A 31 11.84 -9.00 9.77
C ALA A 31 11.55 -9.05 11.29
N LEU A 32 10.66 -8.24 11.87
CA LEU A 32 10.44 -8.20 13.33
C LEU A 32 9.04 -7.70 13.71
N ALA A 33 8.44 -8.35 14.69
CA ALA A 33 7.26 -7.89 15.41
C ALA A 33 7.68 -7.48 16.83
N GLU A 34 7.86 -6.17 17.10
CA GLU A 34 7.96 -5.62 18.44
C GLU A 34 6.84 -4.59 18.66
N ASP A 35 6.19 -4.67 19.82
CA ASP A 35 5.08 -3.79 20.22
C ASP A 35 5.62 -2.41 20.64
N ILE A 36 5.11 -1.36 20.00
CA ILE A 36 5.33 0.04 20.42
C ILE A 36 3.96 0.69 20.60
N SER A 37 3.73 1.34 21.73
CA SER A 37 2.44 1.91 22.12
C SER A 37 2.46 3.44 22.25
N GLY A 38 1.42 4.12 21.73
CA GLY A 38 1.11 5.53 21.98
C GLY A 38 0.48 6.26 20.79
N ALA A 39 -0.76 6.76 20.92
CA ALA A 39 -1.46 7.48 19.87
C ALA A 39 -1.78 8.92 20.22
N ALA A 40 -1.63 9.84 19.26
CA ALA A 40 -2.20 11.18 19.29
C ALA A 40 -2.84 11.52 17.93
N TYR A 41 -4.04 12.11 17.98
CA TYR A 41 -4.82 12.46 16.79
C TYR A 41 -4.50 13.88 16.33
N LEU A 42 -4.39 14.12 15.01
CA LEU A 42 -4.24 15.44 14.42
C LEU A 42 -5.36 15.76 13.44
N HIS A 43 -5.82 17.01 13.48
CA HIS A 43 -6.94 17.51 12.70
C HIS A 43 -6.53 17.98 11.30
N ARG A 44 -7.49 17.86 10.36
CA ARG A 44 -7.58 18.46 9.01
C ARG A 44 -6.29 19.08 8.47
N ALA A 45 -5.52 18.29 7.73
CA ALA A 45 -4.41 18.80 6.96
C ALA A 45 -4.80 18.90 5.48
N SER A 46 -4.48 20.01 4.83
CA SER A 46 -4.50 20.12 3.38
C SER A 46 -3.42 19.19 2.79
N TYR A 47 -3.62 18.69 1.56
CA TYR A 47 -2.66 17.76 0.95
C TYR A 47 -1.27 18.39 0.73
N ASP A 48 -1.20 19.71 0.57
CA ASP A 48 0.00 20.53 0.28
C ASP A 48 0.73 21.05 1.52
N VAL A 49 0.17 20.86 2.71
CA VAL A 49 0.85 21.22 3.97
C VAL A 49 1.96 20.21 4.26
N ASP A 50 3.12 20.71 4.71
CA ASP A 50 4.26 19.87 5.08
C ASP A 50 3.88 18.78 6.08
N VAL A 51 4.47 17.60 5.88
CA VAL A 51 4.34 16.46 6.80
C VAL A 51 5.47 16.54 7.81
N ALA A 52 5.15 16.35 9.08
CA ALA A 52 6.14 16.36 10.15
C ALA A 52 7.19 15.23 9.95
N PRO A 53 8.43 15.39 10.43
CA PRO A 53 9.42 14.30 10.42
C PRO A 53 8.86 13.01 11.01
N GLU A 54 9.29 11.85 10.48
CA GLU A 54 8.87 10.52 10.91
C GLU A 54 7.35 10.28 10.88
N THR A 55 6.65 11.09 10.11
CA THR A 55 5.19 11.03 9.93
C THR A 55 4.85 10.76 8.47
N VAL A 56 3.73 10.10 8.26
CA VAL A 56 3.13 9.86 6.94
C VAL A 56 1.72 10.41 6.95
N ARG A 57 1.36 11.20 5.94
CA ARG A 57 -0.03 11.64 5.71
C ARG A 57 -0.71 10.69 4.75
N ILE A 58 -1.84 10.16 5.17
CA ILE A 58 -2.73 9.34 4.35
C ILE A 58 -3.98 10.14 4.07
N HIS A 59 -4.26 10.43 2.80
CA HIS A 59 -5.46 11.15 2.37
C HIS A 59 -6.33 10.22 1.52
N TYR A 60 -7.56 10.00 1.93
CA TYR A 60 -8.54 9.22 1.18
C TYR A 60 -9.14 10.08 0.06
N ILE A 61 -8.78 9.79 -1.19
CA ILE A 61 -9.19 10.57 -2.36
C ILE A 61 -10.61 10.18 -2.79
N ALA A 62 -10.79 8.90 -3.14
CA ALA A 62 -12.05 8.35 -3.61
C ALA A 62 -11.96 6.82 -3.69
N HIS A 63 -13.08 6.12 -3.56
CA HIS A 63 -13.24 4.67 -3.79
C HIS A 63 -12.18 3.82 -3.11
N ALA A 64 -11.07 3.49 -3.79
CA ALA A 64 -9.91 2.78 -3.24
C ALA A 64 -8.61 3.59 -3.39
N SER A 65 -8.69 4.84 -3.88
CA SER A 65 -7.53 5.68 -4.12
C SER A 65 -7.17 6.50 -2.88
N PHE A 66 -5.91 6.40 -2.46
CA PHE A 66 -5.31 7.18 -1.38
C PHE A 66 -4.06 7.88 -1.86
N LEU A 67 -3.81 9.09 -1.35
CA LEU A 67 -2.50 9.72 -1.39
C LEU A 67 -1.77 9.38 -0.09
N ILE A 68 -0.59 8.80 -0.21
CA ILE A 68 0.36 8.58 0.88
C ILE A 68 1.50 9.56 0.67
N ARG A 69 1.65 10.52 1.58
CA ARG A 69 2.67 11.56 1.50
C ARG A 69 3.68 11.42 2.62
N THR A 70 4.95 11.45 2.27
CA THR A 70 6.06 11.32 3.22
C THR A 70 6.57 12.68 3.70
N ALA A 71 7.35 12.69 4.78
CA ALA A 71 8.01 13.90 5.29
C ALA A 71 9.05 14.48 4.31
N GLY A 72 9.70 13.62 3.52
CA GLY A 72 10.63 14.04 2.46
C GLY A 72 9.95 14.59 1.21
N GLY A 73 8.61 14.52 1.13
CA GLY A 73 7.82 15.11 0.06
C GLY A 73 7.41 14.15 -1.05
N LEU A 74 7.72 12.84 -0.95
CA LEU A 74 7.24 11.85 -1.92
C LEU A 74 5.72 11.71 -1.83
N ASN A 75 5.07 11.67 -2.99
CA ASN A 75 3.63 11.52 -3.15
C ASN A 75 3.35 10.21 -3.86
N MET A 76 2.73 9.27 -3.17
CA MET A 76 2.38 7.95 -3.69
C MET A 76 0.86 7.81 -3.74
N VAL A 77 0.32 7.34 -4.86
CA VAL A 77 -1.13 7.18 -5.01
C VAL A 77 -1.46 5.72 -5.25
N THR A 78 -2.38 5.18 -4.45
CA THR A 78 -2.90 3.82 -4.60
C THR A 78 -4.10 3.79 -5.54
N ASP A 79 -4.28 2.69 -6.26
CA ASP A 79 -5.40 2.45 -7.20
C ASP A 79 -5.70 3.67 -8.07
N PHE A 80 -4.66 4.08 -8.79
CA PHE A 80 -4.66 5.30 -9.58
C PHE A 80 -5.51 5.16 -10.83
N THR A 81 -6.55 5.98 -10.93
CA THR A 81 -7.52 5.98 -12.04
C THR A 81 -7.27 7.08 -13.08
N GLY A 82 -6.16 7.83 -12.93
CA GLY A 82 -5.83 8.96 -13.81
C GLY A 82 -6.35 10.31 -13.33
N PHE A 83 -7.20 10.35 -12.29
CA PHE A 83 -7.77 11.59 -11.77
C PHE A 83 -7.67 11.66 -10.24
N LEU A 84 -7.12 12.75 -9.73
CA LEU A 84 -6.90 13.00 -8.29
C LEU A 84 -7.73 14.18 -7.77
N GLY A 85 -8.40 14.91 -8.65
CA GLY A 85 -9.04 16.19 -8.36
C GLY A 85 -8.35 17.33 -9.11
N ASN A 86 -8.54 18.57 -8.66
CA ASN A 86 -8.01 19.76 -9.33
C ASN A 86 -6.65 20.22 -8.75
N ALA A 87 -5.96 19.36 -8.03
CA ALA A 87 -4.63 19.66 -7.52
C ALA A 87 -3.58 19.57 -8.65
N PRO A 88 -2.68 20.54 -8.81
CA PRO A 88 -1.60 20.50 -9.78
C PRO A 88 -0.44 19.64 -9.25
N MET A 89 -0.71 18.35 -9.00
CA MET A 89 0.28 17.42 -8.46
C MET A 89 0.48 16.25 -9.43
N ILE A 90 1.73 15.93 -9.71
CA ILE A 90 2.13 14.68 -10.36
C ILE A 90 2.68 13.77 -9.27
N PRO A 91 2.10 12.58 -9.06
CA PRO A 91 2.64 11.62 -8.09
C PRO A 91 4.03 11.12 -8.47
N ASP A 92 4.86 10.82 -7.48
CA ASP A 92 6.16 10.16 -7.69
C ASP A 92 5.98 8.67 -7.97
N VAL A 93 4.99 8.06 -7.33
CA VAL A 93 4.63 6.64 -7.51
C VAL A 93 3.12 6.52 -7.61
N VAL A 94 2.65 5.70 -8.56
CA VAL A 94 1.27 5.23 -8.56
C VAL A 94 1.26 3.71 -8.54
N THR A 95 0.33 3.13 -7.80
CA THR A 95 0.04 1.70 -7.85
C THR A 95 -1.36 1.49 -8.41
N MET A 96 -1.53 0.43 -9.17
CA MET A 96 -2.81 -0.04 -9.70
C MET A 96 -2.89 -1.52 -9.39
N ASN A 97 -3.86 -1.96 -8.59
CA ASN A 97 -3.83 -3.34 -8.09
C ASN A 97 -4.36 -4.37 -9.08
N HIS A 98 -5.22 -3.99 -10.03
CA HIS A 98 -5.70 -4.80 -11.13
C HIS A 98 -6.25 -3.91 -12.26
N ALA A 99 -6.26 -4.43 -13.51
CA ALA A 99 -6.83 -3.74 -14.68
C ALA A 99 -8.37 -3.73 -14.66
N HIS A 100 -8.95 -3.03 -13.68
CA HIS A 100 -10.39 -2.83 -13.51
C HIS A 100 -10.68 -1.33 -13.44
N GLU A 101 -11.66 -0.83 -14.18
CA GLU A 101 -11.89 0.60 -14.45
C GLU A 101 -11.91 1.54 -13.23
N THR A 102 -12.19 1.04 -12.04
CA THR A 102 -12.16 1.84 -10.80
C THR A 102 -10.84 1.73 -10.02
N HIS A 103 -9.85 0.98 -10.53
CA HIS A 103 -8.58 0.69 -9.86
C HIS A 103 -7.35 0.94 -10.72
N TRP A 104 -7.53 1.39 -11.96
CA TRP A 104 -6.44 1.63 -12.90
C TRP A 104 -6.78 2.68 -13.96
N THR A 105 -5.78 3.05 -14.73
CA THR A 105 -5.90 3.77 -16.01
C THR A 105 -4.93 3.17 -17.03
N ALA A 106 -5.41 3.02 -18.28
CA ALA A 106 -4.53 2.61 -19.38
C ALA A 106 -3.58 3.72 -19.85
N PHE A 107 -3.80 4.96 -19.38
CA PHE A 107 -3.08 6.14 -19.84
C PHE A 107 -2.62 6.99 -18.63
N PRO A 108 -1.70 6.47 -17.80
CA PRO A 108 -1.10 7.28 -16.75
C PRO A 108 -0.32 8.44 -17.38
N ASP A 109 -0.27 9.59 -16.70
CA ASP A 109 0.52 10.72 -17.15
C ASP A 109 1.99 10.28 -17.31
N PRO A 110 2.61 10.47 -18.48
CA PRO A 110 4.00 10.07 -18.74
C PRO A 110 5.02 10.79 -17.85
N ALA A 111 4.63 11.86 -17.17
CA ALA A 111 5.47 12.55 -16.19
C ALA A 111 5.53 11.82 -14.83
N ILE A 112 4.71 10.81 -14.59
CA ILE A 112 4.77 9.99 -13.37
C ILE A 112 6.00 9.08 -13.45
N PRO A 113 6.99 9.22 -12.55
CA PRO A 113 8.25 8.47 -12.64
C PRO A 113 8.07 6.95 -12.47
N HIS A 114 7.16 6.53 -11.58
CA HIS A 114 6.98 5.13 -11.23
C HIS A 114 5.51 4.72 -11.30
N VAL A 115 5.18 3.86 -12.28
CA VAL A 115 3.87 3.25 -12.43
C VAL A 115 4.00 1.77 -12.14
N LEU A 116 3.35 1.30 -11.06
CA LEU A 116 3.43 -0.08 -10.59
C LEU A 116 2.08 -0.77 -10.83
N GLU A 117 1.99 -1.51 -11.92
CA GLU A 117 0.85 -2.37 -12.22
C GLU A 117 0.92 -3.63 -11.34
N GLY A 118 -0.16 -3.96 -10.64
CA GLY A 118 -0.23 -5.06 -9.67
C GLY A 118 -0.52 -6.43 -10.31
N TRP A 119 -0.38 -6.56 -11.63
CA TRP A 119 -0.58 -7.79 -12.40
C TRP A 119 0.51 -7.94 -13.46
N GLY A 120 0.77 -9.18 -13.84
CA GLY A 120 1.64 -9.54 -14.97
C GLY A 120 0.82 -9.99 -16.18
N ALA A 121 1.38 -10.87 -17.01
CA ALA A 121 0.61 -11.60 -17.99
C ALA A 121 -0.47 -12.45 -17.31
N PHE A 122 -1.55 -12.79 -18.01
CA PHE A 122 -2.66 -13.53 -17.42
C PHE A 122 -2.21 -14.81 -16.69
N GLY A 123 -2.50 -14.88 -15.39
CA GLY A 123 -2.08 -15.96 -14.51
C GLY A 123 -0.62 -15.94 -14.05
N GLU A 124 0.13 -14.94 -14.46
CA GLU A 124 1.49 -14.70 -14.01
C GLU A 124 1.51 -13.50 -13.07
N GLY A 125 1.94 -13.68 -11.83
CA GLY A 125 2.10 -12.59 -10.87
C GLY A 125 3.21 -11.62 -11.28
N ILE A 126 3.33 -10.54 -10.53
CA ILE A 126 4.41 -9.57 -10.67
C ILE A 126 5.12 -9.40 -9.33
N ASP A 127 6.40 -9.07 -9.35
CA ASP A 127 7.20 -8.79 -8.15
C ASP A 127 7.78 -7.37 -8.26
N HIS A 128 7.17 -6.45 -7.56
CA HIS A 128 7.66 -5.09 -7.42
C HIS A 128 8.47 -4.93 -6.13
N ARG A 129 9.62 -4.30 -6.27
CA ARG A 129 10.44 -3.85 -5.15
C ARG A 129 11.14 -2.55 -5.52
N LEU A 130 10.45 -1.44 -5.30
CA LEU A 130 10.93 -0.10 -5.57
C LEU A 130 11.45 0.55 -4.29
N ASP A 131 12.76 0.75 -4.22
CA ASP A 131 13.43 1.43 -3.12
C ASP A 131 13.79 2.86 -3.54
N LEU A 132 13.19 3.85 -2.89
CA LEU A 132 13.44 5.28 -3.10
C LEU A 132 14.22 5.91 -1.93
N GLY A 133 14.86 5.08 -1.09
CA GLY A 133 15.62 5.50 0.08
C GLY A 133 14.73 5.77 1.30
N GLU A 134 13.81 6.70 1.21
CA GLU A 134 12.85 7.06 2.26
C GLU A 134 11.66 6.08 2.31
N VAL A 135 11.33 5.42 1.21
CA VAL A 135 10.24 4.46 1.11
C VAL A 135 10.66 3.23 0.30
N LEU A 136 10.23 2.06 0.78
CA LEU A 136 10.27 0.83 0.00
C LEU A 136 8.83 0.45 -0.36
N VAL A 137 8.53 0.37 -1.66
CA VAL A 137 7.23 -0.12 -2.16
C VAL A 137 7.41 -1.54 -2.69
N ARG A 138 6.61 -2.46 -2.22
CA ARG A 138 6.58 -3.86 -2.69
C ARG A 138 5.14 -4.36 -2.81
N ASN A 139 4.94 -5.50 -3.46
CA ASN A 139 3.63 -6.11 -3.57
C ASN A 139 3.64 -7.59 -3.14
N VAL A 140 2.43 -8.11 -2.93
CA VAL A 140 2.14 -9.55 -2.79
C VAL A 140 1.00 -9.87 -3.73
N SER A 141 1.26 -10.70 -4.74
CA SER A 141 0.24 -11.11 -5.71
C SER A 141 -0.83 -12.00 -5.06
N THR A 142 -2.08 -11.80 -5.47
CA THR A 142 -3.24 -12.58 -5.02
C THR A 142 -4.16 -12.89 -6.19
N THR A 143 -4.92 -13.95 -6.08
CA THR A 143 -5.90 -14.35 -7.08
C THR A 143 -7.10 -13.41 -7.08
N ILE A 144 -7.60 -13.05 -8.26
CA ILE A 144 -8.81 -12.24 -8.44
C ILE A 144 -9.89 -13.06 -9.15
N ARG A 145 -11.17 -12.76 -8.89
CA ARG A 145 -12.28 -13.31 -9.67
C ARG A 145 -12.35 -12.60 -11.03
N SER A 146 -12.37 -13.39 -12.09
CA SER A 146 -12.55 -12.91 -13.45
C SER A 146 -14.00 -13.16 -13.90
N GLN A 147 -14.59 -12.20 -14.58
CA GLN A 147 -15.91 -12.35 -15.20
C GLN A 147 -15.92 -13.38 -16.35
N TRP A 148 -14.74 -13.67 -16.93
CA TRP A 148 -14.60 -14.48 -18.11
C TRP A 148 -14.11 -15.91 -17.86
N THR A 149 -13.28 -16.11 -16.84
CA THR A 149 -12.54 -17.36 -16.61
C THR A 149 -12.76 -17.96 -15.23
N GLY A 150 -13.61 -17.35 -14.38
CA GLY A 150 -13.83 -17.75 -12.99
C GLY A 150 -12.79 -17.12 -12.06
N ASN A 151 -11.53 -17.56 -12.09
CA ASN A 151 -10.43 -16.97 -11.30
C ASN A 151 -9.24 -16.67 -12.22
N GLU A 152 -8.59 -15.55 -11.97
CA GLU A 152 -7.28 -15.21 -12.51
C GLU A 152 -6.25 -15.30 -11.37
N THR A 153 -5.36 -16.28 -11.49
CA THR A 153 -4.28 -16.46 -10.52
C THR A 153 -3.35 -15.25 -10.57
N ASP A 154 -3.00 -14.72 -9.40
CA ASP A 154 -2.06 -13.60 -9.26
C ASP A 154 -2.41 -12.33 -10.07
N GLY A 155 -3.69 -12.15 -10.41
CA GLY A 155 -4.19 -11.01 -11.18
C GLY A 155 -4.44 -9.75 -10.34
N ASN A 156 -4.19 -9.76 -9.04
CA ASN A 156 -4.31 -8.63 -8.13
C ASN A 156 -3.09 -8.54 -7.22
N SER A 157 -2.77 -7.36 -6.75
CA SER A 157 -1.71 -7.14 -5.77
C SER A 157 -2.17 -6.44 -4.52
N ILE A 158 -1.68 -6.92 -3.38
CA ILE A 158 -1.60 -6.15 -2.14
C ILE A 158 -0.31 -5.35 -2.20
N PHE A 159 -0.38 -4.02 -2.14
CA PHE A 159 0.80 -3.17 -2.07
C PHE A 159 1.15 -2.84 -0.62
N VAL A 160 2.43 -2.86 -0.30
CA VAL A 160 2.97 -2.51 1.02
C VAL A 160 3.99 -1.39 0.85
N PHE A 161 3.78 -0.31 1.60
CA PHE A 161 4.65 0.86 1.66
C PHE A 161 5.35 0.86 3.02
N GLU A 162 6.66 0.74 3.00
CA GLU A 162 7.51 0.74 4.18
C GLU A 162 8.20 2.10 4.29
N VAL A 163 7.74 2.95 5.21
CA VAL A 163 8.14 4.34 5.30
C VAL A 163 8.06 4.85 6.74
N ALA A 164 9.03 5.64 7.20
CA ALA A 164 9.10 6.17 8.56
C ALA A 164 8.92 5.09 9.65
N GLY A 165 9.47 3.89 9.44
CA GLY A 165 9.31 2.74 10.32
C GLY A 165 7.93 2.07 10.28
N LEU A 166 6.94 2.67 9.59
CA LEU A 166 5.60 2.13 9.41
C LEU A 166 5.53 1.12 8.27
N CYS A 167 4.60 0.19 8.42
CA CYS A 167 4.19 -0.78 7.41
C CYS A 167 2.75 -0.48 7.01
N ILE A 168 2.53 0.09 5.83
CA ILE A 168 1.22 0.53 5.35
C ILE A 168 0.79 -0.40 4.22
N GLY A 169 -0.30 -1.14 4.40
CA GLY A 169 -0.82 -2.08 3.41
C GLY A 169 -2.10 -1.58 2.73
N HIS A 170 -2.14 -1.66 1.42
CA HIS A 170 -3.34 -1.48 0.63
C HIS A 170 -3.77 -2.83 0.05
N LEU A 171 -4.89 -3.38 0.54
CA LEU A 171 -5.33 -4.74 0.18
C LEU A 171 -5.89 -4.84 -1.25
N GLY A 172 -6.08 -3.69 -1.91
CA GLY A 172 -6.60 -3.65 -3.27
C GLY A 172 -8.00 -4.25 -3.38
N HIS A 173 -8.27 -4.88 -4.51
CA HIS A 173 -9.51 -5.56 -4.82
C HIS A 173 -9.43 -7.05 -4.45
N LEU A 174 -9.15 -7.34 -3.18
CA LEU A 174 -8.91 -8.68 -2.68
C LEU A 174 -10.18 -9.56 -2.79
N HIS A 175 -10.08 -10.69 -3.48
CA HIS A 175 -11.21 -11.60 -3.70
C HIS A 175 -11.12 -12.92 -2.93
N HIS A 176 -9.97 -13.23 -2.35
CA HIS A 176 -9.75 -14.45 -1.59
C HIS A 176 -8.98 -14.12 -0.31
N GLU A 177 -9.24 -14.86 0.75
CA GLU A 177 -8.42 -14.77 1.95
C GLU A 177 -6.97 -15.16 1.61
N PRO A 178 -5.95 -14.36 1.96
CA PRO A 178 -4.56 -14.71 1.71
C PRO A 178 -4.18 -16.06 2.33
N ASN A 179 -3.42 -16.86 1.63
CA ASN A 179 -2.86 -18.10 2.17
C ASN A 179 -1.70 -17.82 3.16
N ALA A 180 -1.14 -18.87 3.77
CA ALA A 180 -0.10 -18.74 4.78
C ALA A 180 1.19 -18.08 4.22
N GLU A 181 1.54 -18.38 2.98
CA GLU A 181 2.72 -17.82 2.31
C GLU A 181 2.51 -16.34 1.99
N GLN A 182 1.31 -15.98 1.50
CA GLN A 182 0.94 -14.58 1.25
C GLN A 182 0.92 -13.77 2.54
N TYR A 183 0.35 -14.29 3.65
CA TYR A 183 0.41 -13.61 4.94
C TYR A 183 1.86 -13.42 5.42
N ALA A 184 2.73 -14.41 5.24
CA ALA A 184 4.15 -14.28 5.58
C ALA A 184 4.86 -13.23 4.71
N ALA A 185 4.50 -13.16 3.42
CA ALA A 185 5.05 -12.16 2.49
C ALA A 185 4.49 -10.75 2.75
N ILE A 186 3.24 -10.62 3.16
CA ILE A 186 2.65 -9.34 3.62
C ILE A 186 3.44 -8.83 4.84
N GLY A 187 3.69 -9.70 5.82
CA GLY A 187 4.37 -9.34 7.05
C GLY A 187 3.50 -8.52 8.01
N ARG A 188 4.14 -7.72 8.86
CA ARG A 188 3.46 -6.78 9.76
C ARG A 188 2.84 -5.64 8.96
N LEU A 189 1.63 -5.24 9.31
CA LEU A 189 1.01 -4.01 8.84
C LEU A 189 0.55 -3.18 10.04
N ASP A 190 1.07 -1.97 10.16
CA ASP A 190 0.66 -1.01 11.19
C ASP A 190 -0.64 -0.30 10.77
N VAL A 191 -0.75 -0.02 9.48
CA VAL A 191 -1.95 0.56 8.85
C VAL A 191 -2.39 -0.33 7.71
N VAL A 192 -3.69 -0.62 7.62
CA VAL A 192 -4.27 -1.38 6.52
C VAL A 192 -5.49 -0.67 5.93
N MET A 193 -5.50 -0.50 4.61
CA MET A 193 -6.64 -0.04 3.83
C MET A 193 -7.37 -1.27 3.28
N ALA A 194 -8.65 -1.43 3.63
CA ALA A 194 -9.41 -2.63 3.36
C ALA A 194 -10.78 -2.32 2.74
N ALA A 195 -11.13 -3.02 1.67
CA ALA A 195 -12.42 -2.88 1.00
C ALA A 195 -13.55 -3.47 1.86
N VAL A 196 -14.64 -2.71 2.03
CA VAL A 196 -15.80 -3.12 2.84
C VAL A 196 -17.12 -3.00 2.04
N ASP A 197 -17.06 -3.33 0.76
CA ASP A 197 -18.18 -3.27 -0.19
C ASP A 197 -19.25 -4.36 0.01
N GLY A 198 -18.94 -5.40 0.75
CA GLY A 198 -19.89 -6.46 1.08
C GLY A 198 -20.01 -7.56 0.04
N GLY A 199 -19.08 -7.69 -0.91
CA GLY A 199 -19.00 -8.82 -1.82
C GLY A 199 -18.60 -8.54 -3.26
N ALA A 200 -18.44 -7.28 -3.67
CA ALA A 200 -17.78 -6.96 -4.94
C ALA A 200 -16.30 -7.39 -4.86
N SER A 201 -15.64 -7.11 -3.73
CA SER A 201 -14.37 -7.72 -3.33
C SER A 201 -14.62 -8.95 -2.44
N LEU A 202 -14.09 -9.03 -1.24
CA LEU A 202 -14.42 -10.06 -0.25
C LEU A 202 -15.77 -9.79 0.42
N ASP A 203 -16.49 -10.85 0.79
CA ASP A 203 -17.62 -10.73 1.71
C ASP A 203 -17.14 -10.20 3.08
N LEU A 204 -18.02 -9.45 3.76
CA LEU A 204 -17.66 -8.81 5.03
C LEU A 204 -17.14 -9.77 6.10
N PRO A 205 -17.76 -10.94 6.35
CA PRO A 205 -17.24 -11.90 7.32
C PRO A 205 -15.82 -12.36 7.03
N THR A 206 -15.48 -12.58 5.76
CA THR A 206 -14.13 -12.97 5.36
C THR A 206 -13.15 -11.81 5.51
N MET A 207 -13.52 -10.58 5.10
CA MET A 207 -12.68 -9.41 5.30
C MET A 207 -12.42 -9.13 6.78
N MET A 208 -13.42 -9.27 7.65
CA MET A 208 -13.24 -9.15 9.10
C MET A 208 -12.25 -10.18 9.65
N ARG A 209 -12.25 -11.43 9.14
CA ARG A 209 -11.24 -12.44 9.53
C ARG A 209 -9.85 -12.06 9.08
N VAL A 210 -9.70 -11.56 7.83
CA VAL A 210 -8.43 -11.08 7.30
C VAL A 210 -7.86 -9.97 8.19
N ILE A 211 -8.66 -8.95 8.49
CA ILE A 211 -8.28 -7.82 9.35
C ILE A 211 -7.93 -8.30 10.76
N GLY A 212 -8.75 -9.17 11.34
CA GLY A 212 -8.47 -9.75 12.66
C GLY A 212 -7.18 -10.57 12.71
N ARG A 213 -6.77 -11.19 11.60
CA ARG A 213 -5.51 -11.92 11.49
C ARG A 213 -4.31 -11.01 11.29
N LEU A 214 -4.45 -9.93 10.53
CA LEU A 214 -3.39 -8.94 10.29
C LEU A 214 -3.01 -8.18 11.57
N ARG A 215 -3.94 -7.98 12.51
CA ARG A 215 -3.73 -7.29 13.79
C ARG A 215 -3.14 -5.89 13.64
N SER A 216 -3.50 -5.18 12.58
CA SER A 216 -3.03 -3.83 12.34
C SER A 216 -3.50 -2.87 13.43
N SER A 217 -2.65 -1.91 13.80
CA SER A 217 -2.99 -0.87 14.78
C SER A 217 -4.09 0.06 14.24
N ILE A 218 -4.04 0.34 12.94
CA ILE A 218 -5.01 1.20 12.26
C ILE A 218 -5.60 0.44 11.07
N VAL A 219 -6.94 0.46 10.97
CA VAL A 219 -7.69 -0.01 9.80
C VAL A 219 -8.43 1.16 9.19
N ILE A 220 -8.26 1.39 7.90
CA ILE A 220 -8.98 2.40 7.13
C ILE A 220 -9.91 1.67 6.17
N PRO A 221 -11.23 1.66 6.42
CA PRO A 221 -12.17 1.08 5.48
C PRO A 221 -12.25 1.92 4.21
N MET A 222 -12.37 1.25 3.07
CA MET A 222 -12.51 1.85 1.74
C MET A 222 -13.55 1.09 0.91
N HIS A 223 -13.82 1.57 -0.29
CA HIS A 223 -14.59 0.85 -1.31
C HIS A 223 -16.04 0.51 -0.88
N TRP A 224 -16.70 1.38 -0.11
CA TRP A 224 -18.12 1.20 0.19
C TRP A 224 -19.00 2.05 -0.74
N HIS A 225 -20.16 1.51 -1.11
CA HIS A 225 -21.15 2.15 -1.98
C HIS A 225 -22.37 2.61 -1.18
N GLY A 226 -22.16 3.36 -0.10
CA GLY A 226 -23.19 3.81 0.84
C GLY A 226 -22.92 3.28 2.25
N ASP A 227 -23.58 3.91 3.23
CA ASP A 227 -23.26 3.68 4.65
C ASP A 227 -23.61 2.26 5.14
N PHE A 228 -24.51 1.55 4.45
CA PHE A 228 -25.01 0.24 4.92
C PHE A 228 -23.90 -0.81 5.11
N THR A 229 -22.99 -0.95 4.13
CA THR A 229 -21.90 -1.95 4.24
C THR A 229 -20.83 -1.50 5.22
N LEU A 230 -20.54 -0.20 5.27
CA LEU A 230 -19.65 0.38 6.27
C LEU A 230 -20.21 0.16 7.68
N ASP A 231 -21.47 0.48 7.92
CA ASP A 231 -22.11 0.29 9.23
C ASP A 231 -22.14 -1.18 9.66
N ALA A 232 -22.43 -2.11 8.75
CA ALA A 232 -22.37 -3.55 9.00
C ALA A 232 -20.94 -4.01 9.36
N PHE A 233 -19.94 -3.52 8.65
CA PHE A 233 -18.54 -3.77 8.96
C PHE A 233 -18.15 -3.22 10.35
N LEU A 234 -18.45 -1.96 10.63
CA LEU A 234 -18.15 -1.34 11.92
C LEU A 234 -18.85 -2.06 13.07
N ALA A 235 -20.10 -2.46 12.90
CA ALA A 235 -20.86 -3.21 13.89
C ALA A 235 -20.20 -4.58 14.17
N GLY A 236 -19.74 -5.28 13.12
CA GLY A 236 -19.09 -6.58 13.27
C GLY A 236 -17.70 -6.52 13.94
N MET A 237 -17.00 -5.39 13.82
CA MET A 237 -15.65 -5.21 14.36
C MET A 237 -15.59 -4.61 15.77
N ARG A 238 -16.69 -4.05 16.29
CA ARG A 238 -16.74 -3.32 17.60
C ARG A 238 -16.22 -4.10 18.81
N GLY A 239 -16.22 -5.42 18.78
CA GLY A 239 -15.68 -6.22 19.88
C GLY A 239 -14.14 -6.29 19.91
N GLN A 240 -13.49 -6.01 18.79
CA GLN A 240 -12.05 -6.16 18.57
C GLN A 240 -11.34 -4.82 18.33
N PHE A 241 -12.03 -3.84 17.77
CA PHE A 241 -11.49 -2.54 17.38
C PHE A 241 -12.27 -1.40 18.01
N GLU A 242 -11.56 -0.33 18.36
CA GLU A 242 -12.17 0.97 18.57
C GLU A 242 -12.57 1.57 17.22
N VAL A 243 -13.58 2.45 17.20
CA VAL A 243 -14.03 3.12 15.98
C VAL A 243 -13.95 4.61 16.18
N VAL A 244 -13.23 5.29 15.29
CA VAL A 244 -13.07 6.75 15.28
C VAL A 244 -13.49 7.28 13.91
N ASP A 245 -14.48 8.17 13.89
CA ASP A 245 -14.80 8.99 12.72
C ASP A 245 -13.86 10.21 12.72
N VAL A 246 -12.94 10.25 11.76
CA VAL A 246 -11.95 11.32 11.63
C VAL A 246 -12.61 12.65 11.16
N ALA A 247 -13.84 12.57 10.66
CA ALA A 247 -14.60 13.72 10.12
C ALA A 247 -13.85 14.50 9.02
N GLY A 248 -12.95 13.82 8.30
CA GLY A 248 -12.15 14.41 7.22
C GLY A 248 -11.50 13.35 6.34
N PRO A 249 -10.84 13.78 5.26
CA PRO A 249 -10.23 12.86 4.31
C PRO A 249 -8.82 12.41 4.69
N ALA A 250 -8.16 13.05 5.65
CA ALA A 250 -6.73 12.84 5.91
C ALA A 250 -6.43 12.47 7.35
N LEU A 251 -5.39 11.65 7.52
CA LEU A 251 -4.85 11.19 8.79
C LEU A 251 -3.32 11.27 8.74
N ASP A 252 -2.70 11.89 9.75
CA ASP A 252 -1.25 11.83 9.95
C ASP A 252 -0.92 10.70 10.91
N VAL A 253 0.00 9.82 10.49
CA VAL A 253 0.41 8.62 11.24
C VAL A 253 1.92 8.63 11.46
N SER A 254 2.35 8.32 12.66
CA SER A 254 3.75 8.04 12.98
C SER A 254 3.85 6.81 13.88
N LEU A 255 4.98 6.14 13.87
CA LEU A 255 5.17 4.88 14.59
C LEU A 255 4.99 5.07 16.11
N ASP A 256 5.49 6.18 16.66
CA ASP A 256 5.38 6.56 18.08
C ASP A 256 3.95 6.95 18.52
N ARG A 257 3.05 7.16 17.56
CA ARG A 257 1.66 7.59 17.79
C ARG A 257 0.62 6.57 17.34
N LEU A 258 1.02 5.33 17.10
CA LEU A 258 0.05 4.27 16.83
C LEU A 258 -0.87 4.06 18.05
N PRO A 259 -2.18 3.81 17.83
CA PRO A 259 -3.12 3.58 18.91
C PRO A 259 -2.73 2.35 19.72
N SER A 260 -2.83 2.44 21.05
CA SER A 260 -2.55 1.33 21.98
C SER A 260 -3.59 0.19 21.87
N ARG A 261 -4.75 0.46 21.28
CA ARG A 261 -5.78 -0.51 20.94
C ARG A 261 -6.04 -0.45 19.43
N PRO A 262 -6.21 -1.59 18.76
CA PRO A 262 -6.54 -1.61 17.34
C PRO A 262 -7.75 -0.72 17.06
N THR A 263 -7.64 0.18 16.08
CA THR A 263 -8.63 1.24 15.82
C THR A 263 -9.00 1.31 14.35
N ILE A 264 -10.29 1.33 14.06
CA ILE A 264 -10.81 1.65 12.73
C ILE A 264 -10.95 3.16 12.62
N MET A 265 -10.19 3.76 11.69
CA MET A 265 -10.23 5.18 11.37
C MET A 265 -11.11 5.41 10.15
N VAL A 266 -12.32 5.93 10.33
CA VAL A 266 -13.23 6.19 9.22
C VAL A 266 -12.91 7.57 8.63
N LEU A 267 -12.29 7.56 7.45
CA LEU A 267 -12.04 8.75 6.66
C LEU A 267 -13.21 9.03 5.71
N ARG A 268 -13.44 10.29 5.38
CA ARG A 268 -14.43 10.70 4.38
C ARG A 268 -13.69 11.08 3.09
N PRO A 269 -13.92 10.37 1.96
CA PRO A 269 -13.17 10.65 0.74
C PRO A 269 -13.40 12.07 0.23
N ALA A 270 -12.33 12.70 -0.24
CA ALA A 270 -12.38 14.00 -0.88
C ALA A 270 -11.28 14.13 -1.94
N TRP A 271 -11.66 14.59 -3.12
CA TRP A 271 -10.73 14.92 -4.18
C TRP A 271 -9.71 15.96 -3.75
N LEU A 272 -8.48 15.82 -4.21
CA LEU A 272 -7.43 16.82 -3.94
C LEU A 272 -7.79 18.14 -4.61
N ARG A 273 -7.60 19.22 -3.88
CA ARG A 273 -7.88 20.58 -4.34
C ARG A 273 -6.64 21.44 -4.14
N ALA A 274 -6.35 22.30 -5.11
CA ALA A 274 -5.38 23.36 -4.89
C ALA A 274 -5.84 24.23 -3.70
N THR A 275 -4.90 24.58 -2.84
CA THR A 275 -5.18 25.58 -1.80
C THR A 275 -5.48 26.90 -2.51
N PRO A 276 -6.58 27.60 -2.20
CA PRO A 276 -6.78 28.96 -2.70
C PRO A 276 -5.61 29.85 -2.26
N GLU A 277 -5.02 30.58 -3.21
CA GLU A 277 -4.00 31.60 -2.92
C GLU A 277 -4.52 32.70 -1.99
#